data_97a69bc7eef6662699a67f9b48330773
#
_entry.id   97a69bc7eef6662699a67f9b48330773
#
_cell.length_a   1.000
_cell.length_b   1.000
_cell.length_c   1.000
_cell.angle_alpha   90.00
_cell.angle_beta   90.00
_cell.angle_gamma   90.00
#
_symmetry.space_group_name_H-M   'P 1'
#
loop_
_entity.id
_entity.type
_entity.pdbx_description
1 polymer ?
#
loop_
_entity_poly.entity_id
_entity_poly.type
_entity_poly.pdbx_seq_one_letter_code
_entity_poly.pdbx_strand_id
1 'polypeptide(L)'
;LPVAYYIATKIDALYSRGGEDWRGAKDFEDIIYVLNYCTDFLDKFHAEEGLVKNYLAEQFAAMLRRPNLSEEIECAINPDEIERTDMILEILHAVASYRPQRLKLQFVSDLHLEFAQNRQFLQDHPLQVTGDVLLIAGDSAYLDLPESKQNTYSDYAFWDWASANYNHVIVCLGNHDFYGHYDLATI
;
A
#
# COMPACT_ATOMS: atom_id res chain seq x y z
N LEU A 1 -3.29 20.90 5.41
CA LEU A 1 -3.73 19.62 4.84
C LEU A 1 -3.02 19.46 3.50
N PRO A 2 -2.34 18.32 3.22
CA PRO A 2 -1.77 18.06 1.91
C PRO A 2 -2.82 18.11 0.80
N VAL A 3 -2.43 18.56 -0.39
CA VAL A 3 -3.38 18.83 -1.48
C VAL A 3 -4.16 17.59 -1.94
N ALA A 4 -3.52 16.42 -1.94
CA ALA A 4 -4.16 15.15 -2.30
C ALA A 4 -5.30 14.80 -1.32
N TYR A 5 -5.09 14.98 -0.02
CA TYR A 5 -6.13 14.78 0.99
C TYR A 5 -7.24 15.82 0.90
N TYR A 6 -6.90 17.07 0.56
CA TYR A 6 -7.92 18.08 0.32
C TYR A 6 -8.85 17.66 -0.82
N ILE A 7 -8.30 17.24 -1.96
CA ILE A 7 -9.09 16.74 -3.09
C ILE A 7 -9.93 15.53 -2.68
N ALA A 8 -9.35 14.57 -1.93
CA ALA A 8 -10.09 13.39 -1.48
C ALA A 8 -11.32 13.79 -0.65
N THR A 9 -11.20 14.74 0.28
CA THR A 9 -12.35 15.23 1.06
C THR A 9 -13.39 15.92 0.21
N LYS A 10 -12.97 16.63 -0.85
CA LYS A 10 -13.89 17.29 -1.80
C LYS A 10 -14.63 16.28 -2.67
N ILE A 11 -13.98 15.21 -3.07
CA ILE A 11 -14.61 14.10 -3.79
C ILE A 11 -15.70 13.43 -2.92
N ASP A 12 -15.42 13.12 -1.67
CA ASP A 12 -16.41 12.54 -0.74
C ASP A 12 -17.61 13.47 -0.57
N ALA A 13 -17.36 14.77 -0.42
CA ALA A 13 -18.42 15.76 -0.33
C ALA A 13 -19.24 15.88 -1.62
N LEU A 14 -18.58 15.83 -2.78
CA LEU A 14 -19.23 15.87 -4.08
C LEU A 14 -20.17 14.67 -4.27
N TYR A 15 -19.72 13.44 -3.99
CA TYR A 15 -20.58 12.27 -4.08
C TYR A 15 -21.71 12.25 -3.06
N SER A 16 -21.52 12.89 -1.91
CA SER A 16 -22.53 12.96 -0.86
C SER A 16 -23.66 13.94 -1.17
N ARG A 17 -23.38 15.06 -1.87
CA ARG A 17 -24.31 16.17 -2.03
C ARG A 17 -24.34 16.83 -3.43
N GLY A 18 -23.45 16.44 -4.35
CA GLY A 18 -23.30 17.07 -5.67
C GLY A 18 -24.38 16.68 -6.69
N GLY A 19 -25.18 15.65 -6.42
CA GLY A 19 -26.17 15.16 -7.37
C GLY A 19 -25.58 14.48 -8.60
N GLU A 20 -26.39 14.33 -9.66
CA GLU A 20 -25.96 13.70 -10.92
C GLU A 20 -25.24 14.67 -11.87
N ASP A 21 -25.59 15.95 -11.83
CA ASP A 21 -25.00 17.03 -12.62
C ASP A 21 -24.04 17.83 -11.74
N TRP A 22 -22.78 17.89 -12.15
CA TRP A 22 -21.73 18.58 -11.35
C TRP A 22 -21.51 20.03 -11.78
N ARG A 23 -22.23 20.52 -12.82
CA ARG A 23 -22.18 21.93 -13.20
C ARG A 23 -22.70 22.80 -12.05
N GLY A 24 -21.85 23.71 -11.57
CA GLY A 24 -22.14 24.55 -10.41
C GLY A 24 -22.10 23.85 -9.05
N ALA A 25 -21.64 22.57 -9.00
CA ALA A 25 -21.39 21.89 -7.74
C ALA A 25 -20.09 22.42 -7.13
N LYS A 26 -20.21 23.11 -5.99
CA LYS A 26 -19.07 23.79 -5.36
C LYS A 26 -17.88 22.89 -5.06
N ASP A 27 -18.12 21.65 -4.63
CA ASP A 27 -17.04 20.73 -4.35
C ASP A 27 -16.31 20.28 -5.62
N PHE A 28 -17.03 20.20 -6.75
CA PHE A 28 -16.41 19.96 -8.05
C PHE A 28 -15.60 21.18 -8.52
N GLU A 29 -16.16 22.38 -8.40
CA GLU A 29 -15.43 23.63 -8.70
C GLU A 29 -14.13 23.73 -7.89
N ASP A 30 -14.16 23.38 -6.59
CA ASP A 30 -12.99 23.38 -5.72
C ASP A 30 -11.93 22.37 -6.19
N ILE A 31 -12.34 21.18 -6.64
CA ILE A 31 -11.43 20.17 -7.21
C ILE A 31 -10.78 20.71 -8.48
N ILE A 32 -11.60 21.20 -9.41
CA ILE A 32 -11.12 21.72 -10.70
C ILE A 32 -10.21 22.92 -10.49
N TYR A 33 -10.54 23.81 -9.54
CA TYR A 33 -9.70 24.96 -9.18
C TYR A 33 -8.30 24.51 -8.77
N VAL A 34 -8.19 23.48 -7.90
CA VAL A 34 -6.90 22.97 -7.48
C VAL A 34 -6.13 22.37 -8.65
N LEU A 35 -6.77 21.55 -9.49
CA LEU A 35 -6.13 20.95 -10.65
C LEU A 35 -5.69 22.01 -11.68
N ASN A 36 -6.43 23.09 -11.79
CA ASN A 36 -6.13 24.19 -12.70
C ASN A 36 -4.93 25.04 -12.26
N TYR A 37 -4.77 25.28 -10.94
CA TYR A 37 -3.80 26.27 -10.45
C TYR A 37 -2.63 25.66 -9.64
N CYS A 38 -2.71 24.41 -9.20
CA CYS A 38 -1.63 23.74 -8.51
C CYS A 38 -0.69 23.09 -9.53
N THR A 39 0.27 23.84 -10.05
CA THR A 39 1.17 23.43 -11.13
C THR A 39 2.06 22.22 -10.77
N ASP A 40 2.31 21.99 -9.48
CA ASP A 40 3.09 20.87 -8.93
C ASP A 40 2.21 19.77 -8.34
N PHE A 41 0.94 19.69 -8.74
CA PHE A 41 -0.01 18.72 -8.19
C PHE A 41 0.44 17.27 -8.38
N LEU A 42 0.93 16.92 -9.58
CA LEU A 42 1.39 15.55 -9.86
C LEU A 42 2.61 15.17 -9.01
N ASP A 43 3.56 16.08 -8.82
CA ASP A 43 4.72 15.85 -7.94
C ASP A 43 4.27 15.60 -6.50
N LYS A 44 3.35 16.43 -6.00
CA LYS A 44 2.75 16.27 -4.67
C LYS A 44 1.98 14.96 -4.55
N PHE A 45 1.19 14.58 -5.57
CA PHE A 45 0.50 13.30 -5.62
C PHE A 45 1.47 12.12 -5.54
N HIS A 46 2.58 12.17 -6.29
CA HIS A 46 3.57 11.10 -6.28
C HIS A 46 4.32 10.98 -4.95
N ALA A 47 4.48 12.08 -4.21
CA ALA A 47 5.12 12.10 -2.91
C ALA A 47 4.24 11.56 -1.77
N GLU A 48 2.93 11.41 -1.98
CA GLU A 48 1.99 10.95 -0.95
C GLU A 48 2.06 9.44 -0.70
N GLU A 49 1.47 9.02 0.41
CA GLU A 49 1.32 7.60 0.75
C GLU A 49 0.31 6.86 -0.12
N GLY A 50 0.44 5.52 -0.19
CA GLY A 50 -0.32 4.67 -1.09
C GLY A 50 -1.84 4.75 -0.94
N LEU A 51 -2.37 4.97 0.26
CA LEU A 51 -3.82 4.97 0.50
C LEU A 51 -4.52 6.11 -0.25
N VAL A 52 -4.05 7.35 -0.11
CA VAL A 52 -4.66 8.50 -0.79
C VAL A 52 -4.42 8.43 -2.30
N LYS A 53 -3.26 7.94 -2.74
CA LYS A 53 -2.99 7.72 -4.18
C LYS A 53 -3.96 6.71 -4.80
N ASN A 54 -4.20 5.60 -4.14
CA ASN A 54 -5.15 4.57 -4.59
C ASN A 54 -6.56 5.15 -4.70
N TYR A 55 -6.99 5.85 -3.64
CA TYR A 55 -8.30 6.49 -3.62
C TYR A 55 -8.45 7.47 -4.78
N LEU A 56 -7.54 8.41 -4.95
CA LEU A 56 -7.62 9.41 -6.03
C LEU A 56 -7.57 8.77 -7.41
N ALA A 57 -6.75 7.74 -7.62
CA ALA A 57 -6.68 7.02 -8.89
C ALA A 57 -8.02 6.36 -9.24
N GLU A 58 -8.67 5.72 -8.27
CA GLU A 58 -9.99 5.11 -8.47
C GLU A 58 -11.06 6.15 -8.76
N GLN A 59 -11.08 7.25 -7.99
CA GLN A 59 -12.09 8.30 -8.14
C GLN A 59 -11.92 9.07 -9.46
N PHE A 60 -10.70 9.41 -9.85
CA PHE A 60 -10.46 10.07 -11.13
C PHE A 60 -10.76 9.15 -12.32
N ALA A 61 -10.46 7.84 -12.19
CA ALA A 61 -10.90 6.88 -13.19
C ALA A 61 -12.44 6.78 -13.27
N ALA A 62 -13.16 6.96 -12.16
CA ALA A 62 -14.62 7.01 -12.16
C ALA A 62 -15.12 8.32 -12.81
N MET A 63 -14.51 9.47 -12.50
CA MET A 63 -14.84 10.76 -13.12
C MET A 63 -14.66 10.72 -14.64
N LEU A 64 -13.54 10.17 -15.13
CA LEU A 64 -13.24 10.06 -16.56
C LEU A 64 -14.24 9.19 -17.34
N ARG A 65 -15.05 8.37 -16.69
CA ARG A 65 -16.13 7.62 -17.35
C ARG A 65 -17.43 8.42 -17.54
N ARG A 66 -17.50 9.63 -17.01
CA ARG A 66 -18.69 10.47 -17.15
C ARG A 66 -18.77 11.03 -18.57
N PRO A 67 -19.92 10.92 -19.24
CA PRO A 67 -20.05 11.35 -20.64
C PRO A 67 -19.90 12.87 -20.83
N ASN A 68 -20.25 13.65 -19.80
CA ASN A 68 -20.28 15.13 -19.87
C ASN A 68 -19.12 15.78 -19.10
N LEU A 69 -18.08 15.02 -18.70
CA LEU A 69 -17.03 15.54 -17.83
C LEU A 69 -16.33 16.78 -18.41
N SER A 70 -16.06 16.81 -19.72
CA SER A 70 -15.42 17.98 -20.36
C SER A 70 -16.26 19.24 -20.21
N GLU A 71 -17.58 19.15 -20.47
CA GLU A 71 -18.48 20.26 -20.28
C GLU A 71 -18.61 20.70 -18.82
N GLU A 72 -18.62 19.73 -17.90
CA GLU A 72 -18.65 20.01 -16.45
C GLU A 72 -17.38 20.76 -16.01
N ILE A 73 -16.19 20.39 -16.55
CA ILE A 73 -14.93 21.09 -16.31
C ILE A 73 -14.99 22.51 -16.89
N GLU A 74 -15.41 22.67 -18.15
CA GLU A 74 -15.54 23.96 -18.79
C GLU A 74 -16.45 24.92 -18.01
N CYS A 75 -17.53 24.41 -17.41
CA CYS A 75 -18.41 25.20 -16.54
C CYS A 75 -17.76 25.58 -15.20
N ALA A 76 -16.75 24.85 -14.75
CA ALA A 76 -16.07 25.05 -13.46
C ALA A 76 -14.83 25.97 -13.58
N ILE A 77 -14.34 26.25 -14.77
CA ILE A 77 -13.20 27.15 -15.03
C ILE A 77 -13.65 28.51 -15.57
N ASN A 78 -12.72 29.48 -15.54
CA ASN A 78 -12.99 30.78 -16.14
C ASN A 78 -13.18 30.60 -17.66
N PRO A 79 -14.20 31.25 -18.29
CA PRO A 79 -14.41 31.20 -19.73
C PRO A 79 -13.18 31.60 -20.57
N ASP A 80 -12.33 32.45 -20.05
CA ASP A 80 -11.07 32.87 -20.70
C ASP A 80 -9.95 31.79 -20.61
N GLU A 81 -10.18 30.70 -19.92
CA GLU A 81 -9.21 29.61 -19.68
C GLU A 81 -9.70 28.24 -20.18
N ILE A 82 -10.70 28.21 -21.07
CA ILE A 82 -11.31 26.94 -21.57
C ILE A 82 -10.27 26.03 -22.23
N GLU A 83 -9.22 26.56 -22.85
CA GLU A 83 -8.12 25.76 -23.40
C GLU A 83 -7.37 24.93 -22.33
N ARG A 84 -7.55 25.22 -21.05
CA ARG A 84 -6.95 24.46 -19.96
C ARG A 84 -7.71 23.19 -19.60
N THR A 85 -8.88 22.97 -20.16
CA THR A 85 -9.68 21.75 -20.00
C THR A 85 -8.85 20.50 -20.34
N ASP A 86 -8.13 20.53 -21.46
CA ASP A 86 -7.29 19.40 -21.87
C ASP A 86 -6.18 19.11 -20.85
N MET A 87 -5.53 20.14 -20.31
CA MET A 87 -4.51 19.99 -19.25
C MET A 87 -5.11 19.34 -17.98
N ILE A 88 -6.31 19.76 -17.58
CA ILE A 88 -7.00 19.17 -16.42
C ILE A 88 -7.32 17.70 -16.69
N LEU A 89 -7.82 17.37 -17.88
CA LEU A 89 -8.08 15.99 -18.30
C LEU A 89 -6.80 15.16 -18.30
N GLU A 90 -5.66 15.69 -18.77
CA GLU A 90 -4.35 15.03 -18.70
C GLU A 90 -3.94 14.70 -17.26
N ILE A 91 -4.14 15.65 -16.33
CA ILE A 91 -3.88 15.41 -14.89
C ILE A 91 -4.78 14.27 -14.35
N LEU A 92 -6.08 14.30 -14.67
CA LEU A 92 -7.01 13.26 -14.28
C LEU A 92 -6.56 11.88 -14.83
N HIS A 93 -6.16 11.83 -16.11
CA HIS A 93 -5.65 10.60 -16.72
C HIS A 93 -4.34 10.12 -16.09
N ALA A 94 -3.40 11.03 -15.80
CA ALA A 94 -2.13 10.71 -15.17
C ALA A 94 -2.36 10.06 -13.79
N VAL A 95 -3.21 10.66 -12.95
CA VAL A 95 -3.56 10.10 -11.63
C VAL A 95 -4.34 8.79 -11.77
N ALA A 96 -5.34 8.72 -12.67
CA ALA A 96 -6.13 7.52 -12.89
C ALA A 96 -5.29 6.33 -13.43
N SER A 97 -4.15 6.62 -14.06
CA SER A 97 -3.21 5.60 -14.52
C SER A 97 -2.34 5.02 -13.41
N TYR A 98 -2.30 5.64 -12.23
CA TYR A 98 -1.54 5.14 -11.10
C TYR A 98 -1.98 3.71 -10.77
N ARG A 99 -1.01 2.84 -10.62
CA ARG A 99 -1.24 1.46 -10.17
C ARG A 99 -0.50 1.27 -8.85
N PRO A 100 -1.20 0.91 -7.79
CA PRO A 100 -0.56 0.58 -6.53
C PRO A 100 0.40 -0.56 -6.76
N GLN A 101 1.56 -0.47 -6.14
CA GLN A 101 2.44 -1.61 -6.07
C GLN A 101 1.71 -2.70 -5.28
N ARG A 102 1.28 -3.75 -5.95
CA ARG A 102 0.65 -4.90 -5.30
C ARG A 102 1.75 -5.69 -4.62
N LEU A 103 1.83 -5.59 -3.31
CA LEU A 103 2.67 -6.48 -2.53
C LEU A 103 2.12 -7.90 -2.62
N LYS A 104 2.95 -8.82 -3.03
CA LYS A 104 2.64 -10.24 -3.03
C LYS A 104 3.07 -10.80 -1.67
N LEU A 105 2.10 -11.35 -0.95
CA LEU A 105 2.36 -12.03 0.30
C LEU A 105 2.62 -13.52 0.01
N GLN A 106 3.73 -14.03 0.50
CA GLN A 106 4.01 -15.44 0.62
C GLN A 106 3.96 -15.80 2.09
N PHE A 107 3.36 -16.91 2.43
CA PHE A 107 3.27 -17.35 3.82
C PHE A 107 3.77 -18.78 3.97
N VAL A 108 4.34 -19.05 5.13
CA VAL A 108 4.77 -20.35 5.60
C VAL A 108 4.46 -20.48 7.09
N SER A 109 4.36 -21.69 7.60
CA SER A 109 4.21 -21.99 9.03
C SER A 109 5.00 -23.23 9.40
N ASP A 110 5.12 -23.51 10.69
CA ASP A 110 5.63 -24.77 11.22
C ASP A 110 7.03 -25.14 10.69
N LEU A 111 7.92 -24.16 10.61
CA LEU A 111 9.29 -24.35 10.12
C LEU A 111 10.14 -25.18 11.06
N HIS A 112 9.90 -25.05 12.37
CA HIS A 112 10.58 -25.81 13.42
C HIS A 112 12.11 -25.86 13.21
N LEU A 113 12.72 -24.68 13.12
CA LEU A 113 14.16 -24.55 12.85
C LEU A 113 15.05 -25.06 13.98
N GLU A 114 14.50 -25.34 15.16
CA GLU A 114 15.20 -26.03 16.25
C GLU A 114 15.63 -27.45 15.89
N PHE A 115 14.95 -28.09 14.92
CA PHE A 115 15.34 -29.42 14.44
C PHE A 115 16.35 -29.32 13.29
N ALA A 116 17.49 -30.00 13.47
CA ALA A 116 18.57 -29.98 12.46
C ALA A 116 18.11 -30.49 11.08
N GLN A 117 17.20 -31.48 11.06
CA GLN A 117 16.66 -32.03 9.82
C GLN A 117 15.88 -30.98 9.01
N ASN A 118 15.09 -30.13 9.68
CA ASN A 118 14.31 -29.08 9.02
C ASN A 118 15.24 -28.01 8.46
N ARG A 119 16.25 -27.59 9.20
CA ARG A 119 17.27 -26.65 8.70
C ARG A 119 17.98 -27.18 7.47
N GLN A 120 18.42 -28.46 7.52
CA GLN A 120 19.10 -29.12 6.40
C GLN A 120 18.16 -29.20 5.19
N PHE A 121 16.89 -29.58 5.41
CA PHE A 121 15.90 -29.64 4.33
C PHE A 121 15.71 -28.28 3.64
N LEU A 122 15.60 -27.19 4.40
CA LEU A 122 15.44 -25.84 3.83
C LEU A 122 16.70 -25.33 3.14
N GLN A 123 17.90 -25.80 3.53
CA GLN A 123 19.13 -25.50 2.81
C GLN A 123 19.21 -26.23 1.48
N ASP A 124 18.83 -27.50 1.46
CA ASP A 124 18.86 -28.34 0.26
C ASP A 124 17.69 -28.02 -0.70
N HIS A 125 16.57 -27.55 -0.15
CA HIS A 125 15.35 -27.24 -0.85
C HIS A 125 14.82 -25.85 -0.39
N PRO A 126 15.49 -24.76 -0.78
CA PRO A 126 15.06 -23.43 -0.38
C PRO A 126 13.66 -23.12 -0.91
N LEU A 127 12.92 -22.32 -0.15
CA LEU A 127 11.60 -21.87 -0.58
C LEU A 127 11.71 -21.13 -1.93
N GLN A 128 10.84 -21.46 -2.87
CA GLN A 128 10.72 -20.68 -4.08
C GLN A 128 10.14 -19.30 -3.72
N VAL A 129 10.90 -18.24 -3.98
CA VAL A 129 10.46 -16.86 -3.71
C VAL A 129 9.38 -16.48 -4.73
N THR A 130 8.16 -16.28 -4.24
CA THR A 130 6.99 -15.92 -5.06
C THR A 130 6.30 -14.65 -4.59
N GLY A 131 6.72 -14.12 -3.44
CA GLY A 131 6.18 -12.92 -2.81
C GLY A 131 7.24 -11.85 -2.57
N ASP A 132 6.76 -10.63 -2.31
CA ASP A 132 7.59 -9.50 -1.89
C ASP A 132 7.77 -9.49 -0.36
N VAL A 133 6.80 -10.05 0.34
CA VAL A 133 6.76 -10.15 1.81
C VAL A 133 6.58 -11.60 2.20
N LEU A 134 7.44 -12.09 3.10
CA LEU A 134 7.28 -13.40 3.73
C LEU A 134 6.58 -13.24 5.09
N LEU A 135 5.45 -13.90 5.25
CA LEU A 135 4.74 -14.02 6.51
C LEU A 135 4.98 -15.42 7.08
N ILE A 136 5.59 -15.49 8.25
CA ILE A 136 5.82 -16.75 8.99
C ILE A 136 4.76 -16.84 10.09
N ALA A 137 3.85 -17.80 9.93
CA ALA A 137 2.64 -17.90 10.73
C ALA A 137 2.77 -18.92 11.86
N GLY A 138 3.71 -18.68 12.76
CA GLY A 138 3.93 -19.48 13.98
C GLY A 138 4.85 -20.68 13.80
N ASP A 139 5.25 -21.20 14.93
CA ASP A 139 6.06 -22.42 15.12
C ASP A 139 7.34 -22.42 14.26
N SER A 140 8.03 -21.29 14.27
CA SER A 140 9.23 -21.08 13.48
C SER A 140 10.48 -21.66 14.13
N ALA A 141 10.68 -21.41 15.42
CA ALA A 141 11.77 -21.96 16.24
C ALA A 141 11.55 -21.58 17.71
N TYR A 142 12.21 -22.25 18.65
CA TYR A 142 12.20 -21.80 20.04
C TYR A 142 12.83 -20.41 20.17
N LEU A 143 12.13 -19.50 20.82
CA LEU A 143 12.59 -18.12 21.06
C LEU A 143 13.82 -18.09 21.98
N ASP A 144 13.88 -19.02 22.93
CA ASP A 144 15.02 -19.17 23.81
C ASP A 144 15.51 -20.60 23.83
N LEU A 145 16.80 -20.75 23.71
CA LEU A 145 17.47 -22.01 23.93
C LEU A 145 18.17 -21.92 25.27
N PRO A 146 18.09 -22.95 26.12
CA PRO A 146 18.85 -22.99 27.35
C PRO A 146 20.31 -22.60 27.06
N GLU A 147 20.95 -21.86 27.96
CA GLU A 147 22.36 -21.38 27.84
C GLU A 147 23.38 -22.46 27.44
N SER A 148 23.00 -23.72 27.54
CA SER A 148 23.82 -24.88 27.15
C SER A 148 23.78 -25.19 25.64
N LYS A 149 22.91 -24.54 24.82
CA LYS A 149 22.82 -24.78 23.38
C LYS A 149 23.39 -23.57 22.62
N GLN A 150 24.31 -23.88 21.72
CA GLN A 150 25.16 -22.89 21.03
C GLN A 150 24.46 -22.03 19.96
N ASN A 151 23.17 -22.20 19.70
CA ASN A 151 22.45 -21.45 18.68
C ASN A 151 21.28 -20.71 19.32
N THR A 152 21.27 -19.38 19.18
CA THR A 152 20.11 -18.55 19.50
C THR A 152 19.13 -18.51 18.32
N TYR A 153 17.92 -18.03 18.55
CA TYR A 153 16.90 -17.86 17.50
C TYR A 153 17.46 -17.13 16.26
N SER A 154 18.29 -16.13 16.47
CA SER A 154 18.90 -15.31 15.42
C SER A 154 19.99 -15.99 14.62
N ASP A 155 20.57 -17.10 15.12
CA ASP A 155 21.74 -17.74 14.49
C ASP A 155 21.36 -18.71 13.36
N TYR A 156 20.08 -18.91 13.08
CA TYR A 156 19.68 -19.77 11.99
C TYR A 156 19.86 -19.08 10.64
N ALA A 157 20.64 -19.67 9.76
CA ALA A 157 20.91 -19.18 8.40
C ALA A 157 19.65 -18.90 7.55
N PHE A 158 18.50 -19.47 7.96
CA PHE A 158 17.22 -19.21 7.33
C PHE A 158 16.83 -17.72 7.38
N TRP A 159 17.12 -17.02 8.48
CA TRP A 159 16.79 -15.61 8.65
C TRP A 159 17.59 -14.72 7.71
N ASP A 160 18.88 -15.02 7.55
CA ASP A 160 19.74 -14.30 6.60
C ASP A 160 19.24 -14.53 5.17
N TRP A 161 18.91 -15.77 4.84
CA TRP A 161 18.34 -16.10 3.54
C TRP A 161 17.00 -15.38 3.32
N ALA A 162 16.08 -15.41 4.28
CA ALA A 162 14.78 -14.76 4.17
C ALA A 162 14.93 -13.24 4.00
N SER A 163 15.79 -12.61 4.81
CA SER A 163 16.06 -11.16 4.73
C SER A 163 16.73 -10.75 3.42
N ALA A 164 17.50 -11.63 2.80
CA ALA A 164 18.14 -11.35 1.51
C ALA A 164 17.18 -11.52 0.31
N ASN A 165 16.09 -12.28 0.45
CA ASN A 165 15.21 -12.65 -0.65
C ASN A 165 13.84 -11.98 -0.62
N TYR A 166 13.44 -11.38 0.49
CA TYR A 166 12.16 -10.69 0.64
C TYR A 166 12.38 -9.24 1.09
N ASN A 167 11.53 -8.34 0.63
CA ASN A 167 11.57 -6.93 1.05
C ASN A 167 11.24 -6.77 2.55
N HIS A 168 10.35 -7.64 3.04
CA HIS A 168 9.96 -7.69 4.45
C HIS A 168 9.73 -9.14 4.87
N VAL A 169 10.13 -9.45 6.10
CA VAL A 169 9.83 -10.71 6.76
C VAL A 169 9.04 -10.39 8.02
N ILE A 170 7.83 -10.92 8.13
CA ILE A 170 6.94 -10.74 9.27
C ILE A 170 6.78 -12.09 9.96
N VAL A 171 7.07 -12.12 11.25
CA VAL A 171 6.97 -13.34 12.06
C VAL A 171 5.84 -13.17 13.07
N CYS A 172 4.87 -14.08 13.04
CA CYS A 172 3.91 -14.26 14.11
C CYS A 172 4.37 -15.45 14.95
N LEU A 173 4.35 -15.32 16.26
CA LEU A 173 4.74 -16.40 17.14
C LEU A 173 3.57 -17.39 17.31
N GLY A 174 3.87 -18.68 17.22
CA GLY A 174 2.97 -19.78 17.54
C GLY A 174 3.20 -20.30 18.96
N ASN A 175 2.48 -21.35 19.34
CA ASN A 175 2.64 -21.92 20.68
C ASN A 175 3.98 -22.64 20.87
N HIS A 176 4.53 -23.22 19.81
CA HIS A 176 5.79 -23.98 19.88
C HIS A 176 7.00 -23.07 20.06
N ASP A 177 6.93 -21.83 19.59
CA ASP A 177 8.00 -20.84 19.80
C ASP A 177 8.25 -20.57 21.30
N PHE A 178 7.24 -20.80 22.14
CA PHE A 178 7.32 -20.65 23.60
C PHE A 178 7.68 -21.96 24.36
N TYR A 179 7.85 -23.09 23.67
CA TYR A 179 8.21 -24.34 24.32
C TYR A 179 9.69 -24.32 24.68
N GLY A 180 10.01 -23.98 25.85
CA GLY A 180 11.40 -24.05 26.28
C GLY A 180 11.68 -23.48 27.65
N HIS A 181 11.03 -22.47 28.10
CA HIS A 181 11.18 -21.86 29.42
C HIS A 181 10.59 -20.45 29.52
N TYR A 182 9.57 -20.09 28.68
CA TYR A 182 8.98 -18.76 28.82
C TYR A 182 7.80 -18.75 29.77
N ASP A 183 7.94 -17.95 30.79
CA ASP A 183 6.80 -17.35 31.45
C ASP A 183 6.40 -16.09 30.65
N LEU A 184 5.22 -16.12 30.03
CA LEU A 184 4.65 -14.97 29.31
C LEU A 184 4.53 -13.71 30.20
N ALA A 185 4.67 -13.85 31.52
CA ALA A 185 4.70 -12.74 32.46
C ALA A 185 6.05 -12.00 32.49
N THR A 186 7.08 -12.51 31.83
CA THR A 186 8.44 -11.93 31.82
C THR A 186 8.81 -11.28 30.50
N ILE A 187 7.92 -11.29 29.50
CA ILE A 187 8.04 -10.54 28.23
C ILE A 187 7.30 -9.21 28.37
#